data_e50cfb98e7efe252268e42588b690e8b
#
_entry.id   e50cfb98e7efe252268e42588b690e8b
#
_cell.length_a   1.000
_cell.length_b   1.000
_cell.length_c   1.000
_cell.angle_alpha   90.00
_cell.angle_beta   90.00
_cell.angle_gamma   90.00
#
_symmetry.space_group_name_H-M   'P 1'
#
loop_
_entity.id
_entity.type
_entity.pdbx_description
1 polymer ?
#
loop_
_entity_poly.entity_id
_entity_poly.type
_entity_poly.pdbx_seq_one_letter_code
_entity_poly.pdbx_strand_id
1 'polypeptide(L)'
;MRVGIFYPTLNVYGGAEFVTFAMANTLANNKKEVILFVNKEINQKEIMKFFGASLHPSVKVIVMPSKVSPRGLLDFYQTIFRSFILKSKCDLWIDVYSNCVYPWTNILYVHFPYINSFLFRKNFPYLKSGRLRHVGIFPYVFFERNLIDYGGKMIIANSHYTAEEIRKMKNVKVEVLYPPVPSVIFEENPNILFRNPRKNLVVTISRFDSGKGLEKIPFIASLTNPKIKFVIIGRVHCKKTFFYLQKLINKLKLSERVKIFPDISKEELKKILRISKIYLHTAIGEHFGISVVEAMAAGCIPIVHNSGGVKEYVPPEFRYNNIKEAVEKIENEIQEWNPKKAKEMMEISKEFSEYNFSNKFLKLFTKYVREKVS
;
A
#
# COMPACT_ATOMS: atom_id res chain seq x y z
N MET A 1 -22.13 19.88 -2.00
CA MET A 1 -22.01 18.57 -1.30
C MET A 1 -20.66 18.52 -0.62
N ARG A 2 -20.70 18.31 0.68
CA ARG A 2 -19.54 18.23 1.55
C ARG A 2 -19.18 16.76 1.78
N VAL A 3 -17.94 16.37 1.44
CA VAL A 3 -17.46 14.99 1.54
C VAL A 3 -16.44 14.89 2.66
N GLY A 4 -16.71 14.03 3.64
CA GLY A 4 -15.76 13.68 4.70
C GLY A 4 -14.94 12.47 4.31
N ILE A 5 -13.62 12.57 4.42
CA ILE A 5 -12.70 11.43 4.27
C ILE A 5 -12.09 11.15 5.63
N PHE A 6 -12.20 9.91 6.07
CA PHE A 6 -11.71 9.48 7.37
C PHE A 6 -10.47 8.63 7.25
N TYR A 7 -9.34 9.11 7.81
CA TYR A 7 -8.08 8.38 7.89
C TYR A 7 -7.27 8.79 9.13
N PRO A 8 -7.47 8.15 10.30
CA PRO A 8 -6.93 8.62 11.58
C PRO A 8 -5.40 8.68 11.64
N THR A 9 -4.69 7.77 10.97
CA THR A 9 -3.24 7.57 11.14
C THR A 9 -2.41 8.03 9.94
N LEU A 10 -2.76 9.15 9.34
CA LEU A 10 -2.21 9.62 8.06
C LEU A 10 -0.71 10.00 8.08
N ASN A 11 -0.08 10.01 9.23
CA ASN A 11 1.32 10.35 9.45
C ASN A 11 2.31 9.19 9.22
N VAL A 12 1.86 8.05 8.69
CA VAL A 12 2.74 6.91 8.37
C VAL A 12 3.37 7.04 6.97
N TYR A 13 2.78 7.83 6.08
CA TYR A 13 3.22 8.09 4.70
C TYR A 13 3.50 6.81 3.89
N GLY A 14 2.56 5.88 3.91
CA GLY A 14 2.59 4.64 3.11
C GLY A 14 1.61 4.68 1.94
N GLY A 15 1.37 3.53 1.33
CA GLY A 15 0.50 3.43 0.16
C GLY A 15 -0.97 3.73 0.44
N ALA A 16 -1.49 3.35 1.60
CA ALA A 16 -2.88 3.63 1.97
C ALA A 16 -3.12 5.13 2.21
N GLU A 17 -2.13 5.80 2.80
CA GLU A 17 -2.14 7.24 2.98
C GLU A 17 -2.13 7.96 1.63
N PHE A 18 -1.34 7.47 0.67
CA PHE A 18 -1.32 8.04 -0.68
C PHE A 18 -2.67 7.91 -1.41
N VAL A 19 -3.35 6.77 -1.28
CA VAL A 19 -4.73 6.60 -1.79
C VAL A 19 -5.67 7.67 -1.21
N THR A 20 -5.57 7.94 0.09
CA THR A 20 -6.38 8.94 0.77
C THR A 20 -6.16 10.34 0.18
N PHE A 21 -4.89 10.70 -0.07
CA PHE A 21 -4.54 11.96 -0.72
C PHE A 21 -5.07 12.03 -2.15
N ALA A 22 -4.89 10.98 -2.93
CA ALA A 22 -5.37 10.92 -4.31
C ALA A 22 -6.89 11.09 -4.39
N MET A 23 -7.65 10.46 -3.48
CA MET A 23 -9.11 10.65 -3.40
C MET A 23 -9.49 12.07 -3.01
N ALA A 24 -8.82 12.64 -1.99
CA ALA A 24 -9.10 14.00 -1.54
C ALA A 24 -8.82 15.02 -2.64
N ASN A 25 -7.67 14.93 -3.30
CA ASN A 25 -7.30 15.80 -4.41
C ASN A 25 -8.24 15.64 -5.61
N THR A 26 -8.62 14.40 -5.94
CA THR A 26 -9.56 14.14 -7.03
C THR A 26 -10.91 14.83 -6.80
N LEU A 27 -11.46 14.73 -5.60
CA LEU A 27 -12.74 15.36 -5.26
C LEU A 27 -12.64 16.89 -5.22
N ALA A 28 -11.54 17.42 -4.66
CA ALA A 28 -11.29 18.86 -4.59
C ALA A 28 -11.14 19.47 -6.00
N ASN A 29 -10.38 18.83 -6.88
CA ASN A 29 -10.25 19.23 -8.29
C ASN A 29 -11.60 19.22 -9.05
N ASN A 30 -12.56 18.39 -8.59
CA ASN A 30 -13.92 18.33 -9.12
C ASN A 30 -14.93 19.15 -8.29
N LYS A 31 -14.48 20.24 -7.68
CA LYS A 31 -15.26 21.25 -6.98
C LYS A 31 -16.15 20.71 -5.86
N LYS A 32 -15.73 19.62 -5.18
CA LYS A 32 -16.36 19.15 -3.96
C LYS A 32 -15.73 19.82 -2.75
N GLU A 33 -16.51 20.16 -1.73
CA GLU A 33 -15.98 20.56 -0.44
C GLU A 33 -15.49 19.33 0.29
N VAL A 34 -14.16 19.22 0.48
CA VAL A 34 -13.55 18.03 1.08
C VAL A 34 -13.01 18.35 2.47
N ILE A 35 -13.37 17.52 3.44
CA ILE A 35 -12.84 17.59 4.80
C ILE A 35 -12.13 16.26 5.10
N LEU A 36 -10.85 16.35 5.42
CA LEU A 36 -10.01 15.22 5.80
C LEU A 36 -9.90 15.16 7.33
N PHE A 37 -10.33 14.06 7.93
CA PHE A 37 -10.31 13.85 9.38
C PHE A 37 -9.13 12.95 9.76
N VAL A 38 -8.23 13.47 10.61
CA VAL A 38 -6.98 12.84 11.03
C VAL A 38 -6.77 12.96 12.54
N ASN A 39 -5.96 12.09 13.14
CA ASN A 39 -5.64 12.16 14.58
C ASN A 39 -4.43 13.06 14.89
N LYS A 40 -3.63 13.42 13.89
CA LYS A 40 -2.44 14.27 14.03
C LYS A 40 -2.36 15.24 12.87
N GLU A 41 -1.72 16.37 13.12
CA GLU A 41 -1.41 17.34 12.07
C GLU A 41 -0.62 16.70 10.93
N ILE A 42 -0.91 17.20 9.73
CA ILE A 42 -0.29 16.77 8.49
C ILE A 42 0.87 17.72 8.17
N ASN A 43 2.06 17.17 8.06
CA ASN A 43 3.24 17.95 7.64
C ASN A 43 3.36 17.92 6.11
N GLN A 44 3.09 19.05 5.45
CA GLN A 44 3.17 19.17 3.98
C GLN A 44 4.59 18.88 3.43
N LYS A 45 5.66 19.21 4.18
CA LYS A 45 7.03 18.89 3.78
C LYS A 45 7.28 17.38 3.76
N GLU A 46 6.74 16.66 4.73
CA GLU A 46 6.84 15.19 4.77
C GLU A 46 6.02 14.55 3.64
N ILE A 47 4.84 15.07 3.33
CA ILE A 47 4.03 14.62 2.19
C ILE A 47 4.83 14.75 0.90
N MET A 48 5.37 15.93 0.64
CA MET A 48 6.19 16.19 -0.55
C MET A 48 7.42 15.27 -0.59
N LYS A 49 8.10 15.08 0.55
CA LYS A 49 9.27 14.20 0.64
C LYS A 49 8.95 12.76 0.26
N PHE A 50 7.82 12.21 0.76
CA PHE A 50 7.51 10.77 0.63
C PHE A 50 6.57 10.43 -0.51
N PHE A 51 5.74 11.37 -0.97
CA PHE A 51 4.82 11.14 -2.08
C PHE A 51 5.20 11.89 -3.36
N GLY A 52 6.00 12.95 -3.25
CA GLY A 52 6.31 13.83 -4.38
C GLY A 52 5.08 14.62 -4.86
N ALA A 53 4.09 14.80 -3.98
CA ALA A 53 2.83 15.47 -4.26
C ALA A 53 2.41 16.33 -3.08
N SER A 54 1.45 17.24 -3.26
CA SER A 54 0.85 18.07 -2.21
C SER A 54 -0.64 17.81 -2.07
N LEU A 55 -1.18 18.04 -0.89
CA LEU A 55 -2.61 18.07 -0.69
C LEU A 55 -3.18 19.34 -1.34
N HIS A 56 -4.32 19.21 -2.04
CA HIS A 56 -4.98 20.34 -2.70
C HIS A 56 -5.34 21.43 -1.68
N PRO A 57 -5.06 22.73 -1.94
CA PRO A 57 -5.22 23.81 -0.97
C PRO A 57 -6.65 23.97 -0.42
N SER A 58 -7.67 23.58 -1.19
CA SER A 58 -9.08 23.64 -0.76
C SER A 58 -9.51 22.51 0.18
N VAL A 59 -8.68 21.49 0.39
CA VAL A 59 -9.00 20.41 1.32
C VAL A 59 -8.82 20.91 2.74
N LYS A 60 -9.91 20.92 3.51
CA LYS A 60 -9.88 21.25 4.94
C LYS A 60 -9.39 20.05 5.74
N VAL A 61 -8.45 20.25 6.64
CA VAL A 61 -7.97 19.20 7.55
C VAL A 61 -8.51 19.47 8.95
N ILE A 62 -9.21 18.49 9.51
CA ILE A 62 -9.65 18.53 10.90
C ILE A 62 -8.85 17.52 11.70
N VAL A 63 -8.10 18.02 12.67
CA VAL A 63 -7.32 17.18 13.58
C VAL A 63 -8.19 16.78 14.77
N MET A 64 -8.26 15.48 15.02
CA MET A 64 -8.96 14.89 16.16
C MET A 64 -7.94 14.27 17.10
N PRO A 65 -7.31 15.05 17.98
CA PRO A 65 -6.20 14.55 18.79
C PRO A 65 -6.65 13.38 19.67
N SER A 66 -5.93 12.25 19.60
CA SER A 66 -6.11 11.15 20.53
C SER A 66 -5.26 11.39 21.77
N LYS A 67 -5.88 11.27 22.95
CA LYS A 67 -5.18 11.36 24.25
C LYS A 67 -4.51 10.02 24.64
N VAL A 68 -4.69 8.96 23.88
CA VAL A 68 -4.25 7.61 24.18
C VAL A 68 -3.24 7.13 23.14
N SER A 69 -2.38 6.20 23.50
CA SER A 69 -1.42 5.59 22.57
C SER A 69 -2.09 5.13 21.29
N PRO A 70 -1.61 5.54 20.09
CA PRO A 70 -2.29 5.36 18.80
C PRO A 70 -2.34 3.89 18.30
N ARG A 71 -2.24 2.91 19.17
CA ARG A 71 -2.31 1.47 18.85
C ARG A 71 -3.01 0.65 19.92
N GLY A 72 -3.66 1.31 20.89
CA GLY A 72 -4.38 0.65 21.98
C GLY A 72 -5.85 0.37 21.63
N LEU A 73 -6.46 -0.56 22.37
CA LEU A 73 -7.87 -0.88 22.29
C LEU A 73 -8.74 0.35 22.61
N LEU A 74 -8.33 1.16 23.59
CA LEU A 74 -9.02 2.42 23.94
C LEU A 74 -9.00 3.44 22.81
N ASP A 75 -7.88 3.59 22.11
CA ASP A 75 -7.79 4.47 20.93
C ASP A 75 -8.74 4.03 19.81
N PHE A 76 -8.87 2.71 19.60
CA PHE A 76 -9.81 2.14 18.65
C PHE A 76 -11.25 2.56 18.95
N TYR A 77 -11.75 2.36 20.18
CA TYR A 77 -13.11 2.73 20.55
C TYR A 77 -13.33 4.24 20.62
N GLN A 78 -12.33 5.02 21.07
CA GLN A 78 -12.39 6.48 21.01
C GLN A 78 -12.50 7.00 19.58
N THR A 79 -11.81 6.38 18.65
CA THR A 79 -11.86 6.74 17.24
C THR A 79 -13.27 6.49 16.67
N ILE A 80 -13.90 5.36 17.00
CA ILE A 80 -15.28 5.04 16.63
C ILE A 80 -16.24 6.09 17.20
N PHE A 81 -16.15 6.38 18.48
CA PHE A 81 -17.04 7.34 19.16
C PHE A 81 -16.90 8.77 18.59
N ARG A 82 -15.67 9.23 18.37
CA ARG A 82 -15.41 10.55 17.77
C ARG A 82 -15.93 10.66 16.35
N SER A 83 -15.75 9.63 15.54
CA SER A 83 -16.27 9.62 14.18
C SER A 83 -17.81 9.71 14.17
N PHE A 84 -18.49 9.13 15.16
CA PHE A 84 -19.94 9.27 15.32
C PHE A 84 -20.36 10.73 15.58
N ILE A 85 -19.67 11.46 16.46
CA ILE A 85 -19.95 12.88 16.73
C ILE A 85 -19.79 13.74 15.47
N LEU A 86 -18.90 13.35 14.57
CA LEU A 86 -18.62 14.09 13.34
C LEU A 86 -19.58 13.78 12.19
N LYS A 87 -20.45 12.78 12.34
CA LYS A 87 -21.37 12.32 11.30
C LYS A 87 -22.13 13.46 10.62
N SER A 88 -22.64 14.41 11.37
CA SER A 88 -23.46 15.54 10.87
C SER A 88 -22.66 16.62 10.13
N LYS A 89 -21.33 16.55 10.12
CA LYS A 89 -20.48 17.57 9.48
C LYS A 89 -20.36 17.43 7.97
N CYS A 90 -20.70 16.27 7.42
CA CYS A 90 -20.59 16.00 6.00
C CYS A 90 -21.83 15.29 5.46
N ASP A 91 -22.14 15.55 4.19
CA ASP A 91 -23.26 14.94 3.48
C ASP A 91 -22.96 13.49 3.08
N LEU A 92 -21.69 13.19 2.81
CA LEU A 92 -21.20 11.88 2.42
C LEU A 92 -19.85 11.58 3.09
N TRP A 93 -19.68 10.32 3.52
CA TRP A 93 -18.48 9.86 4.20
C TRP A 93 -17.78 8.74 3.46
N ILE A 94 -16.46 8.90 3.30
CA ILE A 94 -15.56 7.89 2.73
C ILE A 94 -14.60 7.42 3.82
N ASP A 95 -14.58 6.12 4.08
CA ASP A 95 -13.61 5.48 4.95
C ASP A 95 -12.52 4.83 4.09
N VAL A 96 -11.28 5.27 4.29
CA VAL A 96 -10.10 4.71 3.61
C VAL A 96 -9.18 3.97 4.60
N TYR A 97 -9.48 4.05 5.90
CA TYR A 97 -8.66 3.42 6.94
C TYR A 97 -8.77 1.90 6.96
N SER A 98 -9.96 1.36 6.63
CA SER A 98 -10.30 -0.06 6.48
C SER A 98 -10.01 -1.00 7.68
N ASN A 99 -9.56 -0.47 8.82
CA ASN A 99 -9.33 -1.26 10.03
C ASN A 99 -10.61 -1.50 10.86
N CYS A 100 -11.64 -0.71 10.61
CA CYS A 100 -12.99 -0.90 11.14
C CYS A 100 -14.00 -0.28 10.17
N VAL A 101 -15.25 -0.72 10.25
CA VAL A 101 -16.36 -0.16 9.47
C VAL A 101 -17.20 0.70 10.40
N TYR A 102 -17.44 1.94 9.98
CA TYR A 102 -18.31 2.86 10.71
C TYR A 102 -19.74 2.78 10.14
N PRO A 103 -20.79 2.69 10.97
CA PRO A 103 -22.16 2.53 10.48
C PRO A 103 -22.63 3.63 9.53
N TRP A 104 -22.13 4.86 9.72
CA TRP A 104 -22.53 6.05 8.95
C TRP A 104 -21.70 6.29 7.69
N THR A 105 -20.65 5.51 7.43
CA THR A 105 -19.86 5.67 6.18
C THR A 105 -20.64 5.16 4.98
N ASN A 106 -20.49 5.86 3.88
CA ASN A 106 -21.18 5.61 2.62
C ASN A 106 -20.34 4.79 1.66
N ILE A 107 -19.06 5.14 1.57
CA ILE A 107 -18.08 4.49 0.69
C ILE A 107 -16.94 3.95 1.56
N LEU A 108 -16.59 2.69 1.34
CA LEU A 108 -15.49 2.00 2.02
C LEU A 108 -14.43 1.65 0.99
N TYR A 109 -13.21 2.17 1.14
CA TYR A 109 -12.06 1.71 0.37
C TYR A 109 -11.21 0.77 1.22
N VAL A 110 -11.22 -0.51 0.90
CA VAL A 110 -10.63 -1.56 1.72
C VAL A 110 -9.27 -1.95 1.18
N HIS A 111 -8.23 -1.69 1.95
CA HIS A 111 -6.87 -2.15 1.66
C HIS A 111 -6.70 -3.63 1.98
N PHE A 112 -7.24 -4.06 3.10
CA PHE A 112 -7.41 -5.45 3.50
C PHE A 112 -8.32 -5.53 4.73
N PRO A 113 -9.23 -6.54 4.83
CA PRO A 113 -10.20 -6.63 5.91
C PRO A 113 -9.60 -7.21 7.21
N TYR A 114 -8.67 -6.49 7.85
CA TYR A 114 -7.91 -6.98 9.01
C TYR A 114 -8.73 -7.43 10.20
N ILE A 115 -9.81 -6.71 10.55
CA ILE A 115 -10.58 -7.04 11.77
C ILE A 115 -11.31 -8.37 11.62
N ASN A 116 -11.88 -8.62 10.46
CA ASN A 116 -12.51 -9.91 10.19
C ASN A 116 -11.49 -11.07 10.12
N SER A 117 -10.26 -10.81 9.70
CA SER A 117 -9.19 -11.81 9.66
C SER A 117 -8.70 -12.21 11.06
N PHE A 118 -8.90 -11.39 12.09
CA PHE A 118 -8.58 -11.75 13.48
C PHE A 118 -9.36 -12.97 14.00
N LEU A 119 -10.58 -13.17 13.56
CA LEU A 119 -11.41 -14.32 13.94
C LEU A 119 -11.14 -15.57 13.08
N PHE A 120 -10.56 -15.38 11.89
CA PHE A 120 -10.29 -16.46 10.93
C PHE A 120 -8.81 -16.79 10.78
N ARG A 121 -8.06 -16.75 11.84
CA ARG A 121 -6.59 -16.90 11.95
C ARG A 121 -5.93 -18.06 11.21
N LYS A 122 -6.64 -19.06 10.72
CA LYS A 122 -6.02 -20.19 10.04
C LYS A 122 -5.20 -19.80 8.80
N ASN A 123 -5.50 -18.65 8.20
CA ASN A 123 -4.90 -18.24 6.92
C ASN A 123 -3.85 -17.13 7.01
N PHE A 124 -3.63 -16.51 8.21
CA PHE A 124 -2.71 -15.38 8.37
C PHE A 124 -1.77 -15.53 9.58
N PRO A 125 -0.74 -16.39 9.48
CA PRO A 125 0.15 -16.69 10.61
C PRO A 125 0.97 -15.50 11.13
N TYR A 126 1.07 -14.42 10.36
CA TYR A 126 1.79 -13.19 10.72
C TYR A 126 0.97 -12.19 11.57
N LEU A 127 -0.34 -12.40 11.75
CA LEU A 127 -1.17 -11.58 12.63
C LEU A 127 -1.10 -12.09 14.08
N LYS A 128 0.10 -12.07 14.68
CA LYS A 128 0.30 -12.38 16.11
C LYS A 128 -0.17 -11.20 16.97
N SER A 129 -1.46 -11.14 17.30
CA SER A 129 -1.95 -10.25 18.35
C SER A 129 -2.19 -11.05 19.64
N GLY A 130 -1.93 -10.44 20.80
CA GLY A 130 -2.14 -11.10 22.10
C GLY A 130 -3.62 -11.48 22.35
N ARG A 131 -3.88 -12.55 23.12
CA ARG A 131 -5.24 -13.03 23.46
C ARG A 131 -6.17 -11.94 24.01
N LEU A 132 -5.66 -11.06 24.88
CA LEU A 132 -6.41 -9.92 25.45
C LEU A 132 -6.95 -8.93 24.41
N ARG A 133 -6.21 -8.70 23.31
CA ARG A 133 -6.64 -7.81 22.25
C ARG A 133 -7.82 -8.38 21.46
N HIS A 134 -7.91 -9.70 21.34
CA HIS A 134 -9.03 -10.39 20.70
C HIS A 134 -10.31 -10.25 21.52
N VAL A 135 -10.23 -10.47 22.83
CA VAL A 135 -11.37 -10.32 23.74
C VAL A 135 -11.88 -8.89 23.71
N GLY A 136 -10.97 -7.91 23.70
CA GLY A 136 -11.36 -6.50 23.68
C GLY A 136 -11.94 -6.00 22.36
N ILE A 137 -11.66 -6.65 21.22
CA ILE A 137 -12.24 -6.31 19.91
C ILE A 137 -13.57 -7.05 19.67
N PHE A 138 -13.84 -8.12 20.41
CA PHE A 138 -15.02 -8.95 20.22
C PHE A 138 -16.34 -8.17 20.21
N PRO A 139 -16.60 -7.21 21.12
CA PRO A 139 -17.86 -6.43 21.10
C PRO A 139 -18.05 -5.68 19.77
N TYR A 140 -16.97 -5.09 19.21
CA TYR A 140 -17.03 -4.42 17.93
C TYR A 140 -17.31 -5.41 16.78
N VAL A 141 -16.67 -6.57 16.77
CA VAL A 141 -16.87 -7.58 15.74
C VAL A 141 -18.30 -8.13 15.78
N PHE A 142 -18.86 -8.33 16.96
CA PHE A 142 -20.26 -8.72 17.12
C PHE A 142 -21.19 -7.64 16.56
N PHE A 143 -20.97 -6.37 16.93
CA PHE A 143 -21.71 -5.22 16.42
C PHE A 143 -21.60 -5.12 14.89
N GLU A 144 -20.39 -5.19 14.35
CA GLU A 144 -20.13 -5.08 12.91
C GLU A 144 -20.84 -6.18 12.11
N ARG A 145 -20.82 -7.43 12.64
CA ARG A 145 -21.45 -8.57 11.96
C ARG A 145 -22.97 -8.51 11.94
N ASN A 146 -23.58 -8.05 13.04
CA ASN A 146 -25.02 -8.19 13.26
C ASN A 146 -25.79 -6.89 13.04
N LEU A 147 -25.16 -5.74 13.15
CA LEU A 147 -25.81 -4.44 13.19
C LEU A 147 -25.39 -3.47 12.08
N ILE A 148 -24.28 -3.72 11.37
CA ILE A 148 -23.91 -2.87 10.25
C ILE A 148 -24.56 -3.41 8.96
N ASP A 149 -25.46 -2.59 8.41
CA ASP A 149 -25.98 -2.82 7.07
C ASP A 149 -24.95 -2.41 6.01
N TYR A 150 -24.58 -3.37 5.18
CA TYR A 150 -23.68 -3.18 4.04
C TYR A 150 -24.41 -2.89 2.74
N GLY A 151 -25.73 -3.16 2.66
CA GLY A 151 -26.53 -3.00 1.44
C GLY A 151 -26.59 -1.57 0.93
N GLY A 152 -26.55 -0.59 1.85
CA GLY A 152 -26.54 0.84 1.52
C GLY A 152 -25.15 1.42 1.25
N LYS A 153 -24.07 0.64 1.30
CA LYS A 153 -22.68 1.11 1.17
C LYS A 153 -22.05 0.68 -0.15
N MET A 154 -21.20 1.54 -0.71
CA MET A 154 -20.29 1.14 -1.78
C MET A 154 -19.00 0.62 -1.17
N ILE A 155 -18.66 -0.64 -1.45
CA ILE A 155 -17.43 -1.27 -1.00
C ILE A 155 -16.48 -1.35 -2.19
N ILE A 156 -15.30 -0.78 -2.05
CA ILE A 156 -14.24 -0.74 -3.06
C ILE A 156 -13.02 -1.48 -2.49
N ALA A 157 -12.54 -2.49 -3.17
CA ALA A 157 -11.31 -3.20 -2.83
C ALA A 157 -10.13 -2.71 -3.66
N ASN A 158 -8.94 -2.75 -3.10
CA ASN A 158 -7.70 -2.34 -3.78
C ASN A 158 -7.17 -3.36 -4.80
N SER A 159 -7.80 -4.54 -4.91
CA SER A 159 -7.44 -5.61 -5.83
C SER A 159 -8.55 -6.65 -5.91
N HIS A 160 -8.56 -7.49 -6.94
CA HIS A 160 -9.46 -8.64 -7.01
C HIS A 160 -9.19 -9.63 -5.88
N TYR A 161 -7.91 -9.83 -5.52
CA TYR A 161 -7.54 -10.65 -4.36
C TYR A 161 -8.21 -10.16 -3.07
N THR A 162 -8.15 -8.87 -2.79
CA THR A 162 -8.83 -8.28 -1.62
C THR A 162 -10.35 -8.38 -1.74
N ALA A 163 -10.91 -8.18 -2.94
CA ALA A 163 -12.35 -8.32 -3.18
C ALA A 163 -12.86 -9.75 -2.91
N GLU A 164 -12.10 -10.77 -3.32
CA GLU A 164 -12.42 -12.17 -3.03
C GLU A 164 -12.40 -12.46 -1.53
N GLU A 165 -11.40 -11.97 -0.80
CA GLU A 165 -11.33 -12.11 0.65
C GLU A 165 -12.52 -11.43 1.36
N ILE A 166 -12.97 -10.28 0.88
CA ILE A 166 -14.18 -9.62 1.41
C ILE A 166 -15.43 -10.47 1.12
N ARG A 167 -15.60 -10.98 -0.11
CA ARG A 167 -16.75 -11.80 -0.50
C ARG A 167 -16.83 -13.10 0.27
N LYS A 168 -15.69 -13.74 0.60
CA LYS A 168 -15.65 -14.93 1.47
C LYS A 168 -16.19 -14.66 2.88
N MET A 169 -16.05 -13.41 3.37
CA MET A 169 -16.48 -13.03 4.71
C MET A 169 -17.88 -12.44 4.76
N LYS A 170 -18.30 -11.77 3.71
CA LYS A 170 -19.56 -11.05 3.58
C LYS A 170 -20.13 -11.28 2.19
N ASN A 171 -21.40 -11.63 2.10
CA ASN A 171 -22.10 -11.72 0.82
C ASN A 171 -22.50 -10.30 0.36
N VAL A 172 -21.56 -9.54 -0.15
CA VAL A 172 -21.73 -8.13 -0.56
C VAL A 172 -21.13 -7.89 -1.93
N LYS A 173 -21.69 -6.91 -2.65
CA LYS A 173 -21.11 -6.43 -3.90
C LYS A 173 -19.84 -5.64 -3.59
N VAL A 174 -18.75 -5.94 -4.29
CA VAL A 174 -17.46 -5.29 -4.13
C VAL A 174 -16.98 -4.83 -5.51
N GLU A 175 -16.79 -3.53 -5.64
CA GLU A 175 -16.11 -2.92 -6.80
C GLU A 175 -14.59 -3.00 -6.61
N VAL A 176 -13.83 -3.00 -7.70
CA VAL A 176 -12.35 -2.99 -7.62
C VAL A 176 -11.82 -1.69 -8.18
N LEU A 177 -10.96 -1.04 -7.41
CA LEU A 177 -10.22 0.14 -7.82
C LEU A 177 -8.78 0.02 -7.33
N TYR A 178 -7.86 -0.28 -8.24
CA TYR A 178 -6.44 -0.38 -7.92
C TYR A 178 -5.89 0.94 -7.39
N PRO A 179 -5.01 0.93 -6.37
CA PRO A 179 -4.43 2.14 -5.80
C PRO A 179 -3.51 2.84 -6.81
N PRO A 180 -3.39 4.16 -6.74
CA PRO A 180 -2.51 4.93 -7.61
C PRO A 180 -1.04 4.79 -7.19
N VAL A 181 -0.16 5.01 -8.15
CA VAL A 181 1.27 5.22 -7.95
C VAL A 181 1.58 6.71 -8.15
N PRO A 182 2.43 7.32 -7.28
CA PRO A 182 2.79 8.72 -7.40
C PRO A 182 3.34 9.09 -8.78
N SER A 183 2.80 10.15 -9.38
CA SER A 183 3.16 10.59 -10.74
C SER A 183 4.64 10.89 -10.90
N VAL A 184 5.33 11.31 -9.82
CA VAL A 184 6.77 11.59 -9.81
C VAL A 184 7.63 10.39 -10.18
N ILE A 185 7.14 9.16 -10.02
CA ILE A 185 7.87 7.93 -10.38
C ILE A 185 7.88 7.71 -11.89
N PHE A 186 6.79 8.07 -12.57
CA PHE A 186 6.71 7.89 -14.01
C PHE A 186 7.70 8.79 -14.74
N GLU A 187 8.28 8.29 -15.81
CA GLU A 187 9.15 9.04 -16.70
C GLU A 187 8.36 9.48 -17.93
N GLU A 188 8.43 10.77 -18.25
CA GLU A 188 7.77 11.32 -19.42
C GLU A 188 8.37 10.81 -20.72
N ASN A 189 9.70 10.59 -20.73
CA ASN A 189 10.42 10.07 -21.90
C ASN A 189 11.18 8.77 -21.58
N PRO A 190 10.65 7.61 -21.95
CA PRO A 190 11.30 6.31 -21.73
C PRO A 190 12.69 6.20 -22.33
N ASN A 191 12.99 6.93 -23.40
CA ASN A 191 14.31 6.89 -24.04
C ASN A 191 15.42 7.51 -23.16
N ILE A 192 15.07 8.48 -22.32
CA ILE A 192 16.02 9.05 -21.34
C ILE A 192 16.37 8.01 -20.28
N LEU A 193 15.41 7.19 -19.88
CA LEU A 193 15.58 6.19 -18.84
C LEU A 193 16.62 5.12 -19.17
N PHE A 194 16.84 4.85 -20.47
CA PHE A 194 17.73 3.80 -20.96
C PHE A 194 19.01 4.32 -21.62
N ARG A 195 19.31 5.62 -21.52
CA ARG A 195 20.58 6.20 -22.05
C ARG A 195 21.80 5.61 -21.36
N ASN A 196 21.72 5.36 -20.05
CA ASN A 196 22.80 4.76 -19.28
C ASN A 196 22.49 3.30 -18.99
N PRO A 197 23.51 2.40 -19.05
CA PRO A 197 23.32 0.99 -18.74
C PRO A 197 22.90 0.81 -17.28
N ARG A 198 21.88 -0.01 -17.06
CA ARG A 198 21.46 -0.37 -15.71
C ARG A 198 22.47 -1.30 -15.04
N LYS A 199 22.57 -1.16 -13.73
CA LYS A 199 23.49 -1.95 -12.89
C LYS A 199 22.87 -3.33 -12.58
N ASN A 200 23.70 -4.33 -12.34
CA ASN A 200 23.26 -5.61 -11.77
C ASN A 200 22.86 -5.42 -10.30
N LEU A 201 21.80 -4.66 -10.13
CA LEU A 201 21.26 -4.22 -8.85
C LEU A 201 19.83 -4.72 -8.69
N VAL A 202 19.60 -5.41 -7.57
CA VAL A 202 18.27 -5.84 -7.11
C VAL A 202 17.82 -4.89 -6.03
N VAL A 203 16.67 -4.25 -6.20
CA VAL A 203 16.10 -3.32 -5.21
C VAL A 203 14.83 -3.91 -4.61
N THR A 204 14.64 -3.68 -3.31
CA THR A 204 13.40 -3.99 -2.58
C THR A 204 12.95 -2.74 -1.86
N ILE A 205 11.68 -2.39 -1.98
CA ILE A 205 11.04 -1.29 -1.26
C ILE A 205 9.99 -1.86 -0.32
N SER A 206 10.20 -1.70 0.98
CA SER A 206 9.22 -2.18 1.97
C SER A 206 9.44 -1.54 3.33
N ARG A 207 8.36 -1.36 4.10
CA ARG A 207 8.51 -1.04 5.52
C ARG A 207 9.28 -2.17 6.21
N PHE A 208 10.18 -1.80 7.13
CA PHE A 208 10.86 -2.80 7.98
C PHE A 208 9.86 -3.33 9.01
N ASP A 209 9.13 -4.37 8.60
CA ASP A 209 8.08 -5.04 9.36
C ASP A 209 8.17 -6.56 9.18
N SER A 210 7.80 -7.33 10.20
CA SER A 210 7.95 -8.80 10.22
C SER A 210 7.12 -9.54 9.17
N GLY A 211 6.04 -8.93 8.67
CA GLY A 211 5.17 -9.53 7.64
C GLY A 211 5.69 -9.41 6.20
N LYS A 212 6.80 -8.70 5.98
CA LYS A 212 7.29 -8.40 4.63
C LYS A 212 8.33 -9.37 4.10
N GLY A 213 8.78 -10.34 4.90
CA GLY A 213 9.71 -11.39 4.47
C GLY A 213 11.11 -10.88 4.08
N LEU A 214 11.52 -9.70 4.62
CA LEU A 214 12.80 -9.07 4.27
C LEU A 214 14.01 -9.92 4.66
N GLU A 215 13.86 -10.79 5.65
CA GLU A 215 14.89 -11.75 6.08
C GLU A 215 15.27 -12.76 4.98
N LYS A 216 14.43 -12.95 3.96
CA LYS A 216 14.73 -13.81 2.81
C LYS A 216 15.78 -13.19 1.88
N ILE A 217 15.89 -11.85 1.84
CA ILE A 217 16.77 -11.15 0.92
C ILE A 217 18.25 -11.49 1.13
N PRO A 218 18.80 -11.47 2.36
CA PRO A 218 20.17 -11.90 2.59
C PRO A 218 20.44 -13.37 2.18
N PHE A 219 19.46 -14.28 2.37
CA PHE A 219 19.60 -15.67 1.91
C PHE A 219 19.60 -15.77 0.38
N ILE A 220 18.70 -15.06 -0.30
CA ILE A 220 18.69 -14.97 -1.77
C ILE A 220 20.03 -14.40 -2.25
N ALA A 221 20.50 -13.31 -1.65
CA ALA A 221 21.76 -12.69 -2.00
C ALA A 221 22.97 -13.64 -1.81
N SER A 222 22.96 -14.48 -0.76
CA SER A 222 24.05 -15.44 -0.53
C SER A 222 24.12 -16.54 -1.60
N LEU A 223 22.99 -16.84 -2.25
CA LEU A 223 22.88 -17.88 -3.28
C LEU A 223 23.05 -17.34 -4.71
N THR A 224 22.97 -16.02 -4.92
CA THR A 224 23.15 -15.41 -6.24
C THR A 224 24.61 -15.09 -6.54
N ASN A 225 24.94 -14.92 -7.83
CA ASN A 225 26.25 -14.50 -8.30
C ASN A 225 26.79 -13.29 -7.50
N PRO A 226 28.06 -13.34 -7.01
CA PRO A 226 28.65 -12.27 -6.20
C PRO A 226 28.68 -10.87 -6.84
N LYS A 227 28.61 -10.77 -8.15
CA LYS A 227 28.54 -9.49 -8.89
C LYS A 227 27.19 -8.79 -8.77
N ILE A 228 26.15 -9.47 -8.30
CA ILE A 228 24.82 -8.90 -8.09
C ILE A 228 24.77 -8.22 -6.72
N LYS A 229 24.39 -6.94 -6.70
CA LYS A 229 24.22 -6.14 -5.48
C LYS A 229 22.75 -6.04 -5.12
N PHE A 230 22.47 -5.87 -3.83
CA PHE A 230 21.11 -5.75 -3.30
C PHE A 230 20.96 -4.45 -2.49
N VAL A 231 19.81 -3.81 -2.64
CA VAL A 231 19.47 -2.63 -1.87
C VAL A 231 18.06 -2.79 -1.28
N ILE A 232 17.94 -2.59 0.01
CA ILE A 232 16.67 -2.63 0.75
C ILE A 232 16.35 -1.22 1.21
N ILE A 233 15.20 -0.69 0.77
CA ILE A 233 14.76 0.67 1.02
C ILE A 233 13.43 0.63 1.77
N GLY A 234 13.26 1.51 2.75
CA GLY A 234 11.97 1.66 3.38
C GLY A 234 11.97 2.38 4.72
N ARG A 235 10.77 2.49 5.31
CA ARG A 235 10.63 3.14 6.62
C ARG A 235 10.84 2.17 7.76
N VAL A 236 11.50 2.63 8.82
CA VAL A 236 11.70 1.83 10.03
C VAL A 236 10.40 1.86 10.86
N HIS A 237 9.52 0.90 10.60
CA HIS A 237 8.29 0.72 11.35
C HIS A 237 8.50 -0.13 12.61
N CYS A 238 9.33 -1.17 12.52
CA CYS A 238 9.70 -2.04 13.63
C CYS A 238 11.24 -2.07 13.79
N LYS A 239 11.76 -1.40 14.82
CA LYS A 239 13.19 -1.37 15.11
C LYS A 239 13.78 -2.77 15.28
N LYS A 240 13.04 -3.72 15.91
CA LYS A 240 13.47 -5.10 16.08
C LYS A 240 13.72 -5.79 14.75
N THR A 241 12.81 -5.65 13.77
CA THR A 241 12.98 -6.20 12.41
C THR A 241 14.15 -5.57 11.71
N PHE A 242 14.33 -4.25 11.83
CA PHE A 242 15.44 -3.52 11.23
C PHE A 242 16.80 -4.01 11.74
N PHE A 243 17.00 -4.04 13.05
CA PHE A 243 18.27 -4.51 13.67
C PHE A 243 18.51 -6.00 13.43
N TYR A 244 17.46 -6.82 13.42
CA TYR A 244 17.57 -8.23 13.06
C TYR A 244 18.12 -8.42 11.64
N LEU A 245 17.61 -7.65 10.69
CA LEU A 245 18.06 -7.70 9.29
C LEU A 245 19.53 -7.28 9.15
N GLN A 246 19.95 -6.20 9.82
CA GLN A 246 21.36 -5.77 9.85
C GLN A 246 22.27 -6.87 10.42
N LYS A 247 21.87 -7.47 11.56
CA LYS A 247 22.63 -8.58 12.18
C LYS A 247 22.73 -9.79 11.25
N LEU A 248 21.66 -10.11 10.51
CA LEU A 248 21.65 -11.23 9.56
C LEU A 248 22.58 -10.98 8.38
N ILE A 249 22.58 -9.78 7.80
CA ILE A 249 23.51 -9.37 6.72
C ILE A 249 24.97 -9.52 7.17
N ASN A 250 25.30 -9.04 8.37
CA ASN A 250 26.66 -9.14 8.93
C ASN A 250 27.05 -10.61 9.20
N LYS A 251 26.13 -11.41 9.78
CA LYS A 251 26.36 -12.83 10.05
C LYS A 251 26.68 -13.63 8.76
N LEU A 252 26.00 -13.29 7.68
CA LEU A 252 26.22 -13.92 6.36
C LEU A 252 27.39 -13.29 5.58
N LYS A 253 28.12 -12.33 6.15
CA LYS A 253 29.25 -11.60 5.52
C LYS A 253 28.86 -10.92 4.21
N LEU A 254 27.64 -10.38 4.14
CA LEU A 254 27.06 -9.77 2.93
C LEU A 254 27.07 -8.23 2.96
N SER A 255 27.76 -7.59 3.91
CA SER A 255 27.71 -6.13 4.12
C SER A 255 28.18 -5.32 2.89
N GLU A 256 29.04 -5.92 2.02
CA GLU A 256 29.49 -5.29 0.75
C GLU A 256 28.51 -5.53 -0.41
N ARG A 257 27.56 -6.45 -0.24
CA ARG A 257 26.61 -6.81 -1.31
C ARG A 257 25.18 -6.36 -1.03
N VAL A 258 24.78 -6.27 0.25
CA VAL A 258 23.43 -5.93 0.66
C VAL A 258 23.48 -4.65 1.49
N LYS A 259 22.96 -3.55 0.94
CA LYS A 259 22.90 -2.25 1.64
C LYS A 259 21.46 -1.93 2.03
N ILE A 260 21.31 -1.25 3.18
CA ILE A 260 20.00 -0.81 3.67
C ILE A 260 19.97 0.72 3.69
N PHE A 261 18.95 1.31 3.09
CA PHE A 261 18.70 2.76 3.08
C PHE A 261 17.34 3.06 3.73
N PRO A 262 17.32 3.38 5.04
CA PRO A 262 16.09 3.76 5.70
C PRO A 262 15.68 5.20 5.38
N ASP A 263 14.37 5.43 5.30
CA ASP A 263 13.72 6.76 5.30
C ASP A 263 14.23 7.76 4.24
N ILE A 264 14.65 7.26 3.07
CA ILE A 264 15.06 8.11 1.94
C ILE A 264 13.86 8.83 1.32
N SER A 265 14.15 9.93 0.61
CA SER A 265 13.14 10.69 -0.13
C SER A 265 12.66 9.95 -1.39
N LYS A 266 11.51 10.38 -1.93
CA LYS A 266 10.96 9.83 -3.17
C LYS A 266 11.89 10.07 -4.36
N GLU A 267 12.57 11.20 -4.39
CA GLU A 267 13.57 11.53 -5.42
C GLU A 267 14.79 10.61 -5.37
N GLU A 268 15.31 10.33 -4.17
CA GLU A 268 16.42 9.38 -4.01
C GLU A 268 16.00 7.96 -4.41
N LEU A 269 14.78 7.56 -4.02
CA LEU A 269 14.18 6.29 -4.42
C LEU A 269 14.13 6.18 -5.95
N LYS A 270 13.61 7.21 -6.64
CA LYS A 270 13.54 7.26 -8.11
C LYS A 270 14.91 7.07 -8.75
N LYS A 271 15.96 7.74 -8.21
CA LYS A 271 17.33 7.58 -8.72
C LYS A 271 17.84 6.13 -8.60
N ILE A 272 17.58 5.46 -7.48
CA ILE A 272 17.99 4.06 -7.27
C ILE A 272 17.20 3.12 -8.20
N LEU A 273 15.89 3.31 -8.33
CA LEU A 273 15.09 2.49 -9.23
C LEU A 273 15.54 2.61 -10.69
N ARG A 274 15.91 3.81 -11.16
CA ARG A 274 16.37 4.05 -12.53
C ARG A 274 17.65 3.30 -12.90
N ILE A 275 18.52 3.03 -11.94
CA ILE A 275 19.76 2.29 -12.18
C ILE A 275 19.65 0.81 -11.90
N SER A 276 18.55 0.34 -11.32
CA SER A 276 18.32 -1.06 -10.93
C SER A 276 17.72 -1.85 -12.09
N LYS A 277 18.20 -3.08 -12.34
CA LYS A 277 17.60 -4.01 -13.30
C LYS A 277 16.36 -4.69 -12.72
N ILE A 278 16.45 -5.14 -11.48
CA ILE A 278 15.47 -6.02 -10.83
C ILE A 278 14.85 -5.35 -9.62
N TYR A 279 13.56 -5.55 -9.45
CA TYR A 279 12.83 -5.31 -8.21
C TYR A 279 12.43 -6.66 -7.59
N LEU A 280 12.86 -6.94 -6.36
CA LEU A 280 12.51 -8.15 -5.63
C LEU A 280 11.44 -7.87 -4.59
N HIS A 281 10.31 -8.59 -4.64
CA HIS A 281 9.23 -8.51 -3.64
C HIS A 281 9.10 -9.81 -2.87
N THR A 282 9.35 -9.78 -1.55
CA THR A 282 9.44 -10.98 -0.71
C THR A 282 8.21 -11.26 0.15
N ALA A 283 7.24 -10.34 0.18
CA ALA A 283 6.00 -10.55 0.94
C ALA A 283 5.12 -11.63 0.30
N ILE A 284 4.58 -12.52 1.14
CA ILE A 284 3.61 -13.54 0.73
C ILE A 284 2.21 -12.98 0.95
N GLY A 285 1.31 -13.14 -0.04
CA GLY A 285 -0.06 -12.66 0.05
C GLY A 285 -0.16 -11.12 0.08
N GLU A 286 0.73 -10.42 -0.64
CA GLU A 286 0.65 -8.96 -0.75
C GLU A 286 -0.70 -8.54 -1.36
N HIS A 287 -1.37 -7.58 -0.75
CA HIS A 287 -2.73 -7.24 -1.13
C HIS A 287 -2.82 -6.59 -2.51
N PHE A 288 -1.90 -5.69 -2.82
CA PHE A 288 -1.72 -5.10 -4.14
C PHE A 288 -0.25 -4.92 -4.49
N GLY A 289 0.55 -4.23 -3.63
CA GLY A 289 1.97 -4.04 -3.86
C GLY A 289 2.29 -2.76 -4.65
N ILE A 290 1.92 -1.59 -4.15
CA ILE A 290 2.21 -0.29 -4.79
C ILE A 290 3.70 -0.17 -5.15
N SER A 291 4.61 -0.63 -4.29
CA SER A 291 6.06 -0.58 -4.55
C SER A 291 6.53 -1.45 -5.71
N VAL A 292 5.78 -2.52 -6.05
CA VAL A 292 6.03 -3.32 -7.26
C VAL A 292 5.75 -2.47 -8.50
N VAL A 293 4.60 -1.81 -8.51
CA VAL A 293 4.20 -0.94 -9.63
C VAL A 293 5.12 0.27 -9.75
N GLU A 294 5.56 0.88 -8.64
CA GLU A 294 6.57 1.95 -8.64
C GLU A 294 7.87 1.50 -9.33
N ALA A 295 8.31 0.31 -9.03
CA ALA A 295 9.52 -0.25 -9.64
C ALA A 295 9.32 -0.55 -11.13
N MET A 296 8.16 -1.11 -11.52
CA MET A 296 7.79 -1.31 -12.92
C MET A 296 7.74 0.01 -13.68
N ALA A 297 7.12 1.04 -13.13
CA ALA A 297 7.05 2.39 -13.72
C ALA A 297 8.44 3.00 -13.96
N ALA A 298 9.41 2.67 -13.10
CA ALA A 298 10.80 3.06 -13.28
C ALA A 298 11.61 2.10 -14.17
N GLY A 299 10.98 1.09 -14.79
CA GLY A 299 11.59 0.12 -15.72
C GLY A 299 12.39 -1.01 -15.06
N CYS A 300 12.16 -1.33 -13.79
CA CYS A 300 12.68 -2.55 -13.19
C CYS A 300 11.85 -3.77 -13.60
N ILE A 301 12.48 -4.92 -13.77
CA ILE A 301 11.79 -6.20 -13.94
C ILE A 301 11.37 -6.70 -12.53
N PRO A 302 10.07 -6.90 -12.26
CA PRO A 302 9.60 -7.34 -10.96
C PRO A 302 9.79 -8.86 -10.79
N ILE A 303 10.45 -9.30 -9.73
CA ILE A 303 10.45 -10.69 -9.28
C ILE A 303 9.66 -10.77 -8.00
N VAL A 304 8.49 -11.40 -8.04
CA VAL A 304 7.51 -11.37 -6.94
C VAL A 304 7.08 -12.78 -6.51
N HIS A 305 6.68 -12.94 -5.25
CA HIS A 305 6.11 -14.21 -4.79
C HIS A 305 4.76 -14.47 -5.50
N ASN A 306 4.53 -15.71 -5.95
CA ASN A 306 3.34 -16.14 -6.69
C ASN A 306 2.08 -16.22 -5.80
N SER A 307 1.74 -15.13 -5.11
CA SER A 307 0.57 -15.06 -4.22
C SER A 307 0.08 -13.62 -4.05
N GLY A 308 -1.21 -13.47 -3.72
CA GLY A 308 -1.82 -12.16 -3.46
C GLY A 308 -2.15 -11.37 -4.73
N GLY A 309 -2.41 -10.08 -4.57
CA GLY A 309 -2.85 -9.16 -5.63
C GLY A 309 -1.77 -8.81 -6.66
N VAL A 310 -0.48 -8.99 -6.35
CA VAL A 310 0.61 -8.79 -7.34
C VAL A 310 0.49 -9.70 -8.56
N LYS A 311 -0.19 -10.83 -8.43
CA LYS A 311 -0.46 -11.76 -9.54
C LYS A 311 -1.39 -11.19 -10.61
N GLU A 312 -2.12 -10.14 -10.29
CA GLU A 312 -3.11 -9.55 -11.20
C GLU A 312 -2.45 -8.78 -12.34
N TYR A 313 -1.22 -8.31 -12.15
CA TYR A 313 -0.54 -7.46 -13.12
C TYR A 313 0.94 -7.84 -13.39
N VAL A 314 1.58 -8.62 -12.54
CA VAL A 314 2.94 -9.12 -12.84
C VAL A 314 2.82 -10.39 -13.67
N PRO A 315 3.48 -10.49 -14.86
CA PRO A 315 3.44 -11.69 -15.70
C PRO A 315 3.94 -12.96 -14.99
N PRO A 316 3.40 -14.14 -15.31
CA PRO A 316 3.72 -15.41 -14.62
C PRO A 316 5.21 -15.77 -14.60
N GLU A 317 5.94 -15.45 -15.65
CA GLU A 317 7.39 -15.71 -15.79
C GLU A 317 8.23 -15.00 -14.72
N PHE A 318 7.74 -13.89 -14.15
CA PHE A 318 8.43 -13.13 -13.10
C PHE A 318 7.97 -13.49 -11.68
N ARG A 319 7.14 -14.53 -11.52
CA ARG A 319 6.64 -14.99 -10.23
C ARG A 319 7.42 -16.21 -9.75
N TYR A 320 7.70 -16.27 -8.45
CA TYR A 320 8.41 -17.40 -7.82
C TYR A 320 7.61 -17.97 -6.64
N ASN A 321 7.83 -19.25 -6.31
CA ASN A 321 7.17 -19.93 -5.19
C ASN A 321 8.12 -20.19 -4.02
N ASN A 322 9.42 -20.25 -4.28
CA ASN A 322 10.45 -20.53 -3.27
C ASN A 322 11.74 -19.75 -3.54
N ILE A 323 12.67 -19.79 -2.58
CA ILE A 323 13.94 -19.04 -2.67
C ILE A 323 14.79 -19.48 -3.89
N LYS A 324 14.82 -20.77 -4.22
CA LYS A 324 15.60 -21.28 -5.35
C LYS A 324 15.11 -20.70 -6.67
N GLU A 325 13.80 -20.74 -6.91
CA GLU A 325 13.19 -20.08 -8.08
C GLU A 325 13.44 -18.57 -8.12
N ALA A 326 13.42 -17.89 -6.96
CA ALA A 326 13.73 -16.46 -6.91
C ALA A 326 15.18 -16.17 -7.35
N VAL A 327 16.14 -17.00 -6.91
CA VAL A 327 17.57 -16.91 -7.31
C VAL A 327 17.71 -17.11 -8.82
N GLU A 328 17.17 -18.21 -9.37
CA GLU A 328 17.21 -18.54 -10.79
C GLU A 328 16.64 -17.41 -11.65
N LYS A 329 15.46 -16.90 -11.29
CA LYS A 329 14.82 -15.78 -12.02
C LYS A 329 15.63 -14.48 -11.95
N ILE A 330 16.21 -14.15 -10.79
CA ILE A 330 17.05 -12.96 -10.63
C ILE A 330 18.29 -13.07 -11.54
N GLU A 331 18.97 -14.21 -11.55
CA GLU A 331 20.17 -14.41 -12.35
C GLU A 331 19.87 -14.35 -13.85
N ASN A 332 18.83 -15.06 -14.30
CA ASN A 332 18.39 -15.06 -15.69
C ASN A 332 18.00 -13.65 -16.16
N GLU A 333 17.16 -12.94 -15.40
CA GLU A 333 16.72 -11.60 -15.78
C GLU A 333 17.84 -10.53 -15.67
N ILE A 334 18.83 -10.72 -14.83
CA ILE A 334 20.04 -9.86 -14.82
C ILE A 334 20.86 -10.08 -16.09
N GLN A 335 21.04 -11.34 -16.52
CA GLN A 335 21.80 -11.71 -17.70
C GLN A 335 21.09 -11.31 -18.99
N GLU A 336 19.80 -11.59 -19.09
CA GLU A 336 18.96 -11.36 -20.28
C GLU A 336 18.31 -9.96 -20.30
N TRP A 337 18.64 -9.10 -19.36
CA TRP A 337 18.00 -7.81 -19.24
C TRP A 337 18.13 -6.99 -20.53
N ASN A 338 17.01 -6.46 -20.99
CA ASN A 338 16.97 -5.60 -22.16
C ASN A 338 15.90 -4.50 -22.00
N PRO A 339 16.04 -3.36 -22.71
CA PRO A 339 15.10 -2.24 -22.64
C PRO A 339 13.67 -2.60 -23.07
N LYS A 340 13.47 -3.61 -23.93
CA LYS A 340 12.14 -4.00 -24.40
C LYS A 340 11.31 -4.57 -23.23
N LYS A 341 11.84 -5.56 -22.51
CA LYS A 341 11.18 -6.10 -21.30
C LYS A 341 10.85 -4.99 -20.27
N ALA A 342 11.80 -4.08 -20.04
CA ALA A 342 11.60 -2.97 -19.12
C ALA A 342 10.47 -2.03 -19.59
N LYS A 343 10.37 -1.70 -20.88
CA LYS A 343 9.27 -0.91 -21.44
C LYS A 343 7.92 -1.60 -21.31
N GLU A 344 7.85 -2.92 -21.48
CA GLU A 344 6.63 -3.70 -21.27
C GLU A 344 6.12 -3.55 -19.81
N MET A 345 7.02 -3.63 -18.83
CA MET A 345 6.67 -3.40 -17.42
C MET A 345 6.18 -1.97 -17.17
N MET A 346 6.81 -0.98 -17.80
CA MET A 346 6.37 0.41 -17.72
C MET A 346 4.96 0.60 -18.32
N GLU A 347 4.65 -0.03 -19.44
CA GLU A 347 3.31 0.05 -20.06
C GLU A 347 2.24 -0.53 -19.12
N ILE A 348 2.47 -1.71 -18.57
CA ILE A 348 1.56 -2.31 -17.56
C ILE A 348 1.34 -1.35 -16.39
N SER A 349 2.40 -0.68 -15.92
CA SER A 349 2.31 0.21 -14.77
C SER A 349 1.46 1.47 -14.99
N LYS A 350 1.28 1.92 -16.24
CA LYS A 350 0.48 3.11 -16.58
C LYS A 350 -0.99 2.99 -16.18
N GLU A 351 -1.52 1.77 -16.13
CA GLU A 351 -2.89 1.53 -15.65
C GLU A 351 -3.10 2.07 -14.23
N PHE A 352 -2.05 2.08 -13.40
CA PHE A 352 -2.07 2.46 -11.99
C PHE A 352 -1.63 3.92 -11.75
N SER A 353 -1.64 4.76 -12.79
CA SER A 353 -1.35 6.18 -12.67
C SER A 353 -2.42 6.91 -11.84
N GLU A 354 -2.04 8.03 -11.20
CA GLU A 354 -2.98 8.90 -10.50
C GLU A 354 -4.13 9.37 -11.40
N TYR A 355 -3.85 9.64 -12.68
CA TYR A 355 -4.86 10.03 -13.66
C TYR A 355 -5.93 8.93 -13.85
N ASN A 356 -5.51 7.69 -14.09
CA ASN A 356 -6.43 6.56 -14.27
C ASN A 356 -7.22 6.26 -13.01
N PHE A 357 -6.56 6.31 -11.85
CA PHE A 357 -7.22 6.17 -10.56
C PHE A 357 -8.30 7.22 -10.36
N SER A 358 -7.97 8.50 -10.58
CA SER A 358 -8.88 9.63 -10.40
C SER A 358 -10.12 9.49 -11.28
N ASN A 359 -9.95 9.14 -12.55
CA ASN A 359 -11.06 8.95 -13.50
C ASN A 359 -11.97 7.78 -13.09
N LYS A 360 -11.39 6.62 -12.73
CA LYS A 360 -12.14 5.45 -12.26
C LYS A 360 -12.87 5.75 -10.94
N PHE A 361 -12.19 6.40 -10.01
CA PHE A 361 -12.78 6.80 -8.72
C PHE A 361 -13.98 7.75 -8.91
N LEU A 362 -13.84 8.78 -9.75
CA LEU A 362 -14.94 9.71 -10.04
C LEU A 362 -16.16 9.03 -10.68
N LYS A 363 -15.93 8.05 -11.56
CA LYS A 363 -17.02 7.26 -12.13
C LYS A 363 -17.79 6.50 -11.04
N LEU A 364 -17.09 5.81 -10.15
CA LEU A 364 -17.69 5.07 -9.03
C LEU A 364 -18.41 6.03 -8.06
N PHE A 365 -17.76 7.13 -7.70
CA PHE A 365 -18.33 8.14 -6.81
C PHE A 365 -19.61 8.75 -7.39
N THR A 366 -19.60 9.16 -8.64
CA THR A 366 -20.76 9.76 -9.33
C THR A 366 -21.92 8.76 -9.44
N LYS A 367 -21.61 7.48 -9.76
CA LYS A 367 -22.60 6.40 -9.78
C LYS A 367 -23.28 6.28 -8.43
N TYR A 368 -22.49 6.17 -7.34
CA TYR A 368 -23.03 6.05 -5.99
C TYR A 368 -23.92 7.24 -5.59
N VAL A 369 -23.47 8.46 -5.88
CA VAL A 369 -24.25 9.68 -5.57
C VAL A 369 -25.58 9.68 -6.32
N ARG A 370 -25.61 9.30 -7.58
CA ARG A 370 -26.86 9.21 -8.38
C ARG A 370 -27.82 8.19 -7.80
N GLU A 371 -27.34 6.99 -7.46
CA GLU A 371 -28.15 5.90 -6.88
C GLU A 371 -28.72 6.24 -5.49
N LYS A 372 -28.16 7.23 -4.79
CA LYS A 372 -28.65 7.69 -3.47
C LYS A 372 -29.59 8.88 -3.53
N VAL A 373 -29.61 9.62 -4.63
CA VAL A 373 -30.46 10.82 -4.83
C VAL A 373 -31.72 10.46 -5.63
N SER A 374 -31.68 9.36 -6.39
CA SER A 374 -32.87 8.73 -6.99
C SER A 374 -33.63 7.88 -5.97
#